data_39787d7b1b2672f9d4df12b78a5ebb41
#
_entry.id   39787d7b1b2672f9d4df12b78a5ebb41
#
_cell.length_a   1.000
_cell.length_b   1.000
_cell.length_c   1.000
_cell.angle_alpha   90.00
_cell.angle_beta   90.00
_cell.angle_gamma   90.00
#
_symmetry.space_group_name_H-M   'P 1'
#
loop_
_entity.id
_entity.type
_entity.pdbx_description
1 polymer ?
#
loop_
_entity_poly.entity_id
_entity_poly.type
_entity_poly.pdbx_seq_one_letter_code
_entity_poly.pdbx_strand_id
1 'polypeptide(L)'
;MDSKFSWVPLFEELATKLLIYKDDRTPLVDWIYKELGTVTRDDGKSLVNYLHQQDGSKIVDIDPFSVFGIFNRNIKWENRTALLEKFKMHFSLESEIPTDFNGIPTLDPRRAFFFSWGPDNDVVIHNLWALYEKVIKGEDIEGAFNRVLEDGCMPKYSLTMTLFWISPSNYISLDSRNRAYLSTIGLPDDYPTFNYSIYKELLDKILPTVQAHNLPINSFLDFSHAAWSAATESPRVWMWSGNKDTFKSNILAVGSSAKGQLDFSIFKSKEDLGRAYREVVGNTDVKIPYAYWDFIKKVKVGDIVVVFSNHKDSNGFAHYLYGWGRFNSECSFISEAENPVQRSVDWNLPLPDSVVEETKTRNQMFFHCVEGIEADNIIRLLKISCDKDIIPVAAPNSSSESSSTKYWMYAPGEERMHRNGLTAKMLE
;
A
#
# COMPACT_ATOMS: atom_id res chain seq x y z
N MET A 1 -16.47 2.82 -24.80
CA MET A 1 -17.10 2.71 -23.47
C MET A 1 -16.00 2.29 -22.53
N ASP A 2 -15.56 3.15 -21.63
CA ASP A 2 -14.68 2.75 -20.53
C ASP A 2 -15.50 1.82 -19.66
N SER A 3 -15.31 0.52 -19.81
CA SER A 3 -16.04 -0.45 -19.01
C SER A 3 -15.37 -0.50 -17.64
N LYS A 4 -16.07 -0.03 -16.62
CA LYS A 4 -15.73 -0.33 -15.23
C LYS A 4 -15.45 -1.84 -15.13
N PHE A 5 -14.32 -2.23 -14.55
CA PHE A 5 -13.88 -3.64 -14.46
C PHE A 5 -13.42 -4.26 -15.79
N SER A 6 -12.68 -3.53 -16.60
CA SER A 6 -12.14 -4.00 -17.89
C SER A 6 -11.25 -5.27 -17.77
N TRP A 7 -10.73 -5.54 -16.55
CA TRP A 7 -9.88 -6.69 -16.25
C TRP A 7 -10.63 -8.03 -16.12
N VAL A 8 -11.93 -8.01 -15.76
CA VAL A 8 -12.68 -9.23 -15.44
C VAL A 8 -12.71 -10.23 -16.59
N PRO A 9 -13.07 -9.84 -17.84
CA PRO A 9 -13.14 -10.81 -18.95
C PRO A 9 -11.81 -11.55 -19.17
N LEU A 10 -10.69 -10.83 -19.16
CA LEU A 10 -9.38 -11.42 -19.38
C LEU A 10 -8.99 -12.38 -18.25
N PHE A 11 -9.31 -12.05 -17.00
CA PHE A 11 -8.96 -12.88 -15.86
C PHE A 11 -9.80 -14.15 -15.81
N GLU A 12 -11.10 -14.08 -16.09
CA GLU A 12 -11.98 -15.25 -16.12
C GLU A 12 -11.64 -16.17 -17.32
N GLU A 13 -11.32 -15.61 -18.46
CA GLU A 13 -10.86 -16.39 -19.62
C GLU A 13 -9.53 -17.07 -19.32
N LEU A 14 -8.53 -16.34 -18.79
CA LEU A 14 -7.26 -16.92 -18.39
C LEU A 14 -7.46 -18.01 -17.33
N ALA A 15 -8.33 -17.79 -16.36
CA ALA A 15 -8.63 -18.78 -15.33
C ALA A 15 -9.16 -20.09 -15.93
N THR A 16 -10.01 -20.00 -16.93
CA THR A 16 -10.51 -21.18 -17.62
C THR A 16 -9.42 -21.87 -18.44
N LYS A 17 -8.65 -21.12 -19.19
CA LYS A 17 -7.59 -21.67 -20.08
C LYS A 17 -6.43 -22.27 -19.29
N LEU A 18 -6.12 -21.78 -18.12
CA LEU A 18 -5.02 -22.26 -17.27
C LEU A 18 -5.22 -23.72 -16.82
N LEU A 19 -6.45 -24.21 -16.76
CA LEU A 19 -6.77 -25.60 -16.37
C LEU A 19 -6.06 -26.66 -17.22
N ILE A 20 -5.61 -26.35 -18.43
CA ILE A 20 -4.88 -27.31 -19.27
C ILE A 20 -3.57 -27.79 -18.64
N TYR A 21 -3.03 -27.02 -17.69
CA TYR A 21 -1.79 -27.35 -16.98
C TYR A 21 -2.00 -28.06 -15.65
N LYS A 22 -3.24 -28.37 -15.26
CA LYS A 22 -3.54 -28.98 -13.95
C LYS A 22 -2.75 -30.27 -13.70
N ASP A 23 -2.63 -31.12 -14.71
CA ASP A 23 -2.03 -32.46 -14.57
C ASP A 23 -0.54 -32.50 -14.98
N ASP A 24 -0.08 -31.56 -15.81
CA ASP A 24 1.34 -31.36 -16.16
C ASP A 24 1.67 -29.89 -16.20
N ARG A 25 2.38 -29.40 -15.19
CA ARG A 25 2.77 -28.01 -15.01
C ARG A 25 4.17 -27.68 -15.51
N THR A 26 4.95 -28.71 -15.91
CA THR A 26 6.31 -28.50 -16.44
C THR A 26 6.36 -27.53 -17.60
N PRO A 27 5.52 -27.66 -18.65
CA PRO A 27 5.55 -26.71 -19.76
C PRO A 27 5.17 -25.29 -19.35
N LEU A 28 4.31 -25.11 -18.34
CA LEU A 28 3.93 -23.79 -17.80
C LEU A 28 5.11 -23.14 -17.09
N VAL A 29 5.81 -23.88 -16.24
CA VAL A 29 6.99 -23.38 -15.51
C VAL A 29 8.08 -22.99 -16.49
N ASP A 30 8.37 -23.81 -17.49
CA ASP A 30 9.34 -23.52 -18.53
C ASP A 30 8.97 -22.24 -19.32
N TRP A 31 7.71 -22.10 -19.68
CA TRP A 31 7.21 -20.91 -20.36
C TRP A 31 7.35 -19.65 -19.48
N ILE A 32 7.01 -19.72 -18.19
CA ILE A 32 7.16 -18.60 -17.24
C ILE A 32 8.61 -18.10 -17.24
N TYR A 33 9.59 -18.97 -17.09
CA TYR A 33 10.99 -18.54 -17.08
C TYR A 33 11.48 -18.06 -18.44
N LYS A 34 11.05 -18.67 -19.54
CA LYS A 34 11.48 -18.32 -20.87
C LYS A 34 10.87 -17.00 -21.35
N GLU A 35 9.56 -16.87 -21.23
CA GLU A 35 8.84 -15.74 -21.83
C GLU A 35 8.60 -14.60 -20.83
N LEU A 36 8.10 -14.89 -19.63
CA LEU A 36 7.89 -13.83 -18.61
C LEU A 36 9.21 -13.38 -18.02
N GLY A 37 10.23 -14.24 -18.02
CA GLY A 37 11.59 -13.89 -17.62
C GLY A 37 12.20 -12.74 -18.43
N THR A 38 11.70 -12.47 -19.62
CA THR A 38 12.14 -11.35 -20.49
C THR A 38 11.57 -9.99 -20.06
N VAL A 39 10.50 -9.97 -19.25
CA VAL A 39 9.91 -8.73 -18.74
C VAL A 39 10.69 -8.29 -17.51
N THR A 40 11.33 -7.12 -17.60
CA THR A 40 12.25 -6.64 -16.57
C THR A 40 11.73 -5.38 -15.89
N ARG A 41 12.17 -5.18 -14.65
CA ARG A 41 12.01 -3.93 -13.91
C ARG A 41 13.04 -2.90 -14.41
N ASP A 42 12.91 -1.65 -13.94
CA ASP A 42 13.85 -0.57 -14.26
C ASP A 42 15.31 -0.88 -13.85
N ASP A 43 15.50 -1.74 -12.84
CA ASP A 43 16.83 -2.20 -12.39
C ASP A 43 17.40 -3.35 -13.24
N GLY A 44 16.74 -3.70 -14.35
CA GLY A 44 17.13 -4.77 -15.27
C GLY A 44 16.83 -6.19 -14.77
N LYS A 45 16.29 -6.36 -13.57
CA LYS A 45 15.95 -7.69 -13.04
C LYS A 45 14.62 -8.16 -13.57
N SER A 46 14.54 -9.43 -13.91
CA SER A 46 13.29 -10.08 -14.34
C SER A 46 12.19 -9.95 -13.28
N LEU A 47 10.97 -9.72 -13.74
CA LEU A 47 9.80 -9.67 -12.87
C LEU A 47 9.48 -11.01 -12.22
N VAL A 48 9.91 -12.13 -12.78
CA VAL A 48 9.73 -13.47 -12.19
C VAL A 48 10.94 -13.96 -11.40
N ASN A 49 11.93 -13.12 -11.15
CA ASN A 49 13.15 -13.48 -10.41
C ASN A 49 12.89 -13.92 -8.96
N TYR A 50 11.73 -13.60 -8.40
CA TYR A 50 11.34 -14.03 -7.05
C TYR A 50 10.83 -15.49 -6.98
N LEU A 51 10.53 -16.09 -8.15
CA LEU A 51 10.12 -17.51 -8.25
C LEU A 51 11.38 -18.39 -8.25
N HIS A 52 11.86 -18.72 -7.07
CA HIS A 52 13.03 -19.59 -6.88
C HIS A 52 12.85 -20.43 -5.62
N GLN A 53 13.53 -21.55 -5.51
CA GLN A 53 13.59 -22.38 -4.33
C GLN A 53 14.48 -21.74 -3.25
N GLN A 54 14.52 -22.33 -2.04
CA GLN A 54 15.34 -21.81 -0.93
C GLN A 54 16.83 -21.75 -1.27
N ASP A 55 17.32 -22.67 -2.07
CA ASP A 55 18.70 -22.72 -2.55
C ASP A 55 19.00 -21.78 -3.72
N GLY A 56 18.00 -21.00 -4.16
CA GLY A 56 18.09 -20.08 -5.29
C GLY A 56 17.89 -20.74 -6.66
N SER A 57 17.68 -22.04 -6.74
CA SER A 57 17.35 -22.72 -8.00
C SER A 57 15.94 -22.37 -8.48
N LYS A 58 15.67 -22.59 -9.76
CA LYS A 58 14.32 -22.43 -10.33
C LYS A 58 13.34 -23.37 -9.66
N ILE A 59 12.08 -22.92 -9.52
CA ILE A 59 11.00 -23.82 -9.13
C ILE A 59 10.76 -24.85 -10.21
N VAL A 60 10.30 -26.03 -9.84
CA VAL A 60 9.99 -27.12 -10.75
C VAL A 60 8.49 -27.34 -10.92
N ASP A 61 7.70 -26.74 -10.07
CA ASP A 61 6.23 -26.83 -10.06
C ASP A 61 5.63 -25.49 -9.58
N ILE A 62 4.37 -25.23 -9.91
CA ILE A 62 3.66 -23.99 -9.56
C ILE A 62 2.17 -24.24 -9.37
N ASP A 63 1.58 -23.60 -8.36
CA ASP A 63 0.14 -23.55 -8.18
C ASP A 63 -0.53 -22.45 -9.03
N PRO A 64 -1.83 -22.57 -9.32
CA PRO A 64 -2.53 -21.65 -10.21
C PRO A 64 -2.66 -20.24 -9.64
N PHE A 65 -2.73 -20.10 -8.34
CA PHE A 65 -2.86 -18.79 -7.68
C PHE A 65 -1.55 -18.01 -7.69
N SER A 66 -0.41 -18.71 -7.60
CA SER A 66 0.91 -18.12 -7.81
C SER A 66 1.09 -17.62 -9.24
N VAL A 67 0.48 -18.28 -10.24
CA VAL A 67 0.46 -17.78 -11.62
C VAL A 67 -0.25 -16.43 -11.70
N PHE A 68 -1.44 -16.29 -11.09
CA PHE A 68 -2.13 -15.01 -10.99
C PHE A 68 -1.36 -13.99 -10.15
N GLY A 69 -0.63 -14.43 -9.13
CA GLY A 69 0.25 -13.61 -8.31
C GLY A 69 1.36 -12.93 -9.12
N ILE A 70 1.79 -13.48 -10.25
CA ILE A 70 2.84 -12.89 -11.10
C ILE A 70 2.48 -11.46 -11.51
N PHE A 71 1.24 -11.21 -11.88
CA PHE A 71 0.77 -9.89 -12.32
C PHE A 71 -0.13 -9.18 -11.29
N ASN A 72 -0.63 -9.87 -10.24
CA ASN A 72 -1.48 -9.28 -9.19
C ASN A 72 -0.72 -8.95 -7.89
N ARG A 73 0.45 -8.41 -8.02
CA ARG A 73 1.28 -7.88 -6.92
C ARG A 73 1.58 -6.40 -7.16
N ASN A 74 2.12 -5.73 -6.18
CA ASN A 74 2.43 -4.29 -6.28
C ASN A 74 3.60 -4.05 -7.26
N ILE A 75 3.28 -4.00 -8.55
CA ILE A 75 4.17 -3.68 -9.67
C ILE A 75 3.59 -2.53 -10.49
N LYS A 76 4.44 -1.87 -11.28
CA LYS A 76 4.01 -0.79 -12.16
C LYS A 76 2.96 -1.26 -13.17
N TRP A 77 2.10 -0.35 -13.57
CA TRP A 77 1.07 -0.58 -14.59
C TRP A 77 1.65 -1.19 -15.87
N GLU A 78 2.68 -0.57 -16.42
CA GLU A 78 3.34 -0.97 -17.66
C GLU A 78 3.87 -2.41 -17.56
N ASN A 79 4.44 -2.76 -16.41
CA ASN A 79 4.94 -4.11 -16.16
C ASN A 79 3.81 -5.14 -16.07
N ARG A 80 2.68 -4.78 -15.45
CA ARG A 80 1.49 -5.64 -15.38
C ARG A 80 0.93 -5.87 -16.78
N THR A 81 0.77 -4.82 -17.56
CA THR A 81 0.28 -4.89 -18.94
C THR A 81 1.19 -5.77 -19.80
N ALA A 82 2.50 -5.56 -19.77
CA ALA A 82 3.46 -6.37 -20.51
C ALA A 82 3.40 -7.87 -20.16
N LEU A 83 3.20 -8.20 -18.85
CA LEU A 83 2.98 -9.58 -18.45
C LEU A 83 1.68 -10.14 -19.02
N LEU A 84 0.57 -9.39 -18.91
CA LEU A 84 -0.74 -9.83 -19.41
C LEU A 84 -0.75 -9.99 -20.93
N GLU A 85 -0.02 -9.19 -21.70
CA GLU A 85 0.18 -9.39 -23.12
C GLU A 85 0.85 -10.73 -23.43
N LYS A 86 1.87 -11.12 -22.65
CA LYS A 86 2.50 -12.45 -22.77
C LYS A 86 1.51 -13.57 -22.47
N PHE A 87 0.69 -13.43 -21.41
CA PHE A 87 -0.38 -14.39 -21.11
C PHE A 87 -1.41 -14.45 -22.25
N LYS A 88 -1.87 -13.30 -22.75
CA LYS A 88 -2.82 -13.24 -23.87
C LYS A 88 -2.30 -14.01 -25.10
N MET A 89 -1.06 -13.80 -25.45
CA MET A 89 -0.43 -14.50 -26.60
C MET A 89 -0.31 -16.00 -26.34
N HIS A 90 0.17 -16.42 -25.19
CA HIS A 90 0.42 -17.84 -24.87
C HIS A 90 -0.87 -18.67 -24.82
N PHE A 91 -1.89 -18.13 -24.16
CA PHE A 91 -3.17 -18.83 -24.00
C PHE A 91 -4.16 -18.54 -25.13
N SER A 92 -3.78 -17.74 -26.14
CA SER A 92 -4.67 -17.29 -27.21
C SER A 92 -5.99 -16.72 -26.66
N LEU A 93 -5.86 -15.78 -25.71
CA LEU A 93 -7.02 -15.14 -25.09
C LEU A 93 -7.67 -14.17 -26.08
N GLU A 94 -9.00 -14.20 -26.16
CA GLU A 94 -9.78 -13.31 -27.01
C GLU A 94 -10.03 -11.96 -26.34
N SER A 95 -10.17 -11.96 -25.00
CA SER A 95 -10.42 -10.76 -24.19
C SER A 95 -9.33 -9.72 -24.37
N GLU A 96 -9.73 -8.45 -24.36
CA GLU A 96 -8.79 -7.33 -24.48
C GLU A 96 -7.93 -7.14 -23.22
N ILE A 97 -6.76 -6.55 -23.40
CA ILE A 97 -5.90 -6.13 -22.29
C ILE A 97 -6.63 -5.06 -21.48
N PRO A 98 -6.67 -5.18 -20.15
CA PRO A 98 -7.39 -4.24 -19.30
C PRO A 98 -6.91 -2.79 -19.45
N THR A 99 -7.85 -1.87 -19.49
CA THR A 99 -7.60 -0.42 -19.50
C THR A 99 -7.57 0.18 -18.07
N ASP A 100 -7.97 -0.61 -17.07
CA ASP A 100 -7.87 -0.26 -15.64
C ASP A 100 -7.71 -1.51 -14.77
N PHE A 101 -7.23 -1.30 -13.54
CA PHE A 101 -7.13 -2.32 -12.51
C PHE A 101 -7.74 -1.82 -11.18
N ASN A 102 -8.70 -0.91 -11.26
CA ASN A 102 -9.36 -0.32 -10.11
C ASN A 102 -10.15 -1.39 -9.33
N GLY A 103 -10.00 -1.38 -8.03
CA GLY A 103 -10.67 -2.35 -7.16
C GLY A 103 -10.06 -3.75 -7.13
N ILE A 104 -9.00 -4.04 -7.91
CA ILE A 104 -8.30 -5.32 -7.80
C ILE A 104 -7.38 -5.29 -6.57
N PRO A 105 -7.53 -6.24 -5.63
CA PRO A 105 -6.59 -6.42 -4.55
C PRO A 105 -5.25 -6.96 -5.07
N THR A 106 -4.15 -6.49 -4.50
CA THR A 106 -2.79 -6.88 -4.89
C THR A 106 -2.00 -7.40 -3.70
N LEU A 107 -1.13 -8.38 -3.98
CA LEU A 107 -0.21 -8.93 -2.99
C LEU A 107 1.03 -8.05 -2.78
N ASP A 108 1.64 -8.17 -1.61
CA ASP A 108 3.02 -7.74 -1.40
C ASP A 108 3.93 -8.53 -2.37
N PRO A 109 4.82 -7.86 -3.12
CA PRO A 109 5.71 -8.54 -4.06
C PRO A 109 6.54 -9.68 -3.47
N ARG A 110 6.79 -9.65 -2.16
CA ARG A 110 7.54 -10.69 -1.43
C ARG A 110 6.69 -11.93 -1.08
N ARG A 111 5.39 -11.87 -1.28
CA ARG A 111 4.41 -12.90 -0.90
C ARG A 111 3.50 -13.26 -2.06
N ALA A 112 4.02 -13.20 -3.28
CA ALA A 112 3.23 -13.40 -4.48
C ALA A 112 3.23 -14.85 -4.99
N PHE A 113 3.70 -15.81 -4.16
CA PHE A 113 3.58 -17.24 -4.42
C PHE A 113 3.09 -17.97 -3.16
N PHE A 114 2.41 -19.10 -3.34
CA PHE A 114 1.60 -19.74 -2.31
C PHE A 114 2.00 -21.19 -2.01
N PHE A 115 2.89 -21.78 -2.78
CA PHE A 115 3.38 -23.12 -2.51
C PHE A 115 4.40 -23.13 -1.35
N SER A 116 4.42 -24.23 -0.59
CA SER A 116 5.40 -24.46 0.46
C SER A 116 6.75 -24.87 -0.15
N TRP A 117 7.84 -24.56 0.56
CA TRP A 117 9.21 -24.98 0.20
C TRP A 117 9.66 -26.25 0.95
N GLY A 118 8.74 -26.91 1.60
CA GLY A 118 8.98 -28.14 2.35
C GLY A 118 8.83 -29.40 1.52
N PRO A 119 9.06 -30.58 2.13
CA PRO A 119 8.91 -31.89 1.47
C PRO A 119 7.49 -32.19 0.98
N ASP A 120 6.47 -31.50 1.54
CA ASP A 120 5.05 -31.68 1.17
C ASP A 120 4.58 -30.69 0.08
N ASN A 121 5.53 -30.07 -0.64
CA ASN A 121 5.22 -29.06 -1.65
C ASN A 121 4.26 -29.58 -2.73
N ASP A 122 4.47 -30.81 -3.20
CA ASP A 122 3.64 -31.44 -4.23
C ASP A 122 2.18 -31.60 -3.77
N VAL A 123 1.97 -31.96 -2.50
CA VAL A 123 0.63 -32.10 -1.89
C VAL A 123 -0.07 -30.73 -1.83
N VAL A 124 0.65 -29.71 -1.37
CA VAL A 124 0.12 -28.34 -1.29
C VAL A 124 -0.27 -27.81 -2.67
N ILE A 125 0.60 -27.95 -3.66
CA ILE A 125 0.32 -27.52 -5.03
C ILE A 125 -0.88 -28.29 -5.60
N HIS A 126 -0.95 -29.60 -5.37
CA HIS A 126 -2.09 -30.41 -5.79
C HIS A 126 -3.41 -29.92 -5.17
N ASN A 127 -3.43 -29.64 -3.87
CA ASN A 127 -4.62 -29.13 -3.18
C ASN A 127 -5.06 -27.76 -3.71
N LEU A 128 -4.11 -26.87 -4.03
CA LEU A 128 -4.39 -25.58 -4.65
C LEU A 128 -5.00 -25.74 -6.05
N TRP A 129 -4.51 -26.65 -6.87
CA TRP A 129 -5.11 -26.97 -8.18
C TRP A 129 -6.49 -27.62 -8.05
N ALA A 130 -6.70 -28.49 -7.06
CA ALA A 130 -8.01 -29.09 -6.81
C ALA A 130 -9.06 -28.04 -6.39
N LEU A 131 -8.70 -27.09 -5.53
CA LEU A 131 -9.56 -25.95 -5.19
C LEU A 131 -9.87 -25.10 -6.42
N TYR A 132 -8.82 -24.75 -7.18
CA TYR A 132 -8.95 -23.92 -8.38
C TYR A 132 -9.91 -24.52 -9.38
N GLU A 133 -9.75 -25.81 -9.71
CA GLU A 133 -10.63 -26.52 -10.64
C GLU A 133 -12.09 -26.47 -10.20
N LYS A 134 -12.36 -26.72 -8.92
CA LYS A 134 -13.73 -26.68 -8.37
C LYS A 134 -14.35 -25.28 -8.50
N VAL A 135 -13.57 -24.24 -8.24
CA VAL A 135 -14.03 -22.85 -8.41
C VAL A 135 -14.41 -22.59 -9.87
N ILE A 136 -13.52 -22.93 -10.81
CA ILE A 136 -13.79 -22.70 -12.25
C ILE A 136 -14.99 -23.50 -12.77
N LYS A 137 -15.19 -24.71 -12.25
CA LYS A 137 -16.34 -25.54 -12.61
C LYS A 137 -17.64 -25.19 -11.88
N GLY A 138 -17.60 -24.28 -10.92
CA GLY A 138 -18.77 -23.93 -10.10
C GLY A 138 -19.21 -25.05 -9.16
N GLU A 139 -18.31 -25.94 -8.76
CA GLU A 139 -18.56 -27.05 -7.84
C GLU A 139 -18.50 -26.59 -6.37
N ASP A 140 -18.96 -27.45 -5.46
CA ASP A 140 -18.78 -27.21 -4.04
C ASP A 140 -17.28 -27.20 -3.67
N ILE A 141 -16.86 -26.12 -3.04
CA ILE A 141 -15.44 -25.89 -2.70
C ILE A 141 -15.14 -26.07 -1.21
N GLU A 142 -16.13 -26.30 -0.34
CA GLU A 142 -15.94 -26.28 1.12
C GLU A 142 -14.78 -27.18 1.57
N GLY A 143 -14.80 -28.46 1.19
CA GLY A 143 -13.75 -29.38 1.57
C GLY A 143 -12.36 -29.02 1.03
N ALA A 144 -12.28 -28.52 -0.21
CA ALA A 144 -11.01 -28.11 -0.82
C ALA A 144 -10.48 -26.81 -0.21
N PHE A 145 -11.36 -25.85 0.07
CA PHE A 145 -10.99 -24.58 0.70
C PHE A 145 -10.43 -24.79 2.12
N ASN A 146 -11.13 -25.60 2.93
CA ASN A 146 -10.71 -25.89 4.29
C ASN A 146 -9.38 -26.66 4.32
N ARG A 147 -9.17 -27.59 3.40
CA ARG A 147 -7.90 -28.30 3.26
C ARG A 147 -6.73 -27.37 2.97
N VAL A 148 -6.89 -26.41 2.04
CA VAL A 148 -5.84 -25.42 1.74
C VAL A 148 -5.52 -24.55 2.96
N LEU A 149 -6.51 -24.22 3.80
CA LEU A 149 -6.25 -23.52 5.06
C LEU A 149 -5.49 -24.39 6.08
N GLU A 150 -5.82 -25.68 6.16
CA GLU A 150 -5.15 -26.65 7.04
C GLU A 150 -3.69 -26.89 6.62
N ASP A 151 -3.40 -26.88 5.32
CA ASP A 151 -2.03 -26.97 4.80
C ASP A 151 -1.14 -25.82 5.27
N GLY A 152 -1.73 -24.69 5.69
CA GLY A 152 -1.03 -23.54 6.31
C GLY A 152 -0.08 -22.77 5.38
N CYS A 153 -0.04 -23.12 4.10
CA CYS A 153 0.84 -22.48 3.12
C CYS A 153 0.35 -21.10 2.72
N MET A 154 -0.95 -20.87 2.75
CA MET A 154 -1.59 -19.64 2.31
C MET A 154 -2.29 -18.93 3.47
N PRO A 155 -1.97 -17.65 3.75
CA PRO A 155 -2.73 -16.88 4.74
C PRO A 155 -4.21 -16.79 4.35
N LYS A 156 -5.10 -16.95 5.34
CA LYS A 156 -6.57 -16.98 5.15
C LYS A 156 -7.11 -15.87 4.22
N TYR A 157 -6.62 -14.65 4.39
CA TYR A 157 -7.09 -13.52 3.58
C TYR A 157 -6.48 -13.50 2.17
N SER A 158 -5.25 -14.02 2.00
CA SER A 158 -4.68 -14.18 0.66
C SER A 158 -5.46 -15.21 -0.16
N LEU A 159 -5.97 -16.26 0.47
CA LEU A 159 -6.82 -17.26 -0.19
C LEU A 159 -8.11 -16.63 -0.75
N THR A 160 -8.80 -15.79 0.03
CA THR A 160 -10.00 -15.09 -0.47
C THR A 160 -9.68 -14.12 -1.61
N MET A 161 -8.50 -13.48 -1.58
CA MET A 161 -8.03 -12.61 -2.66
C MET A 161 -7.87 -13.37 -3.97
N THR A 162 -7.30 -14.57 -3.91
CA THR A 162 -7.09 -15.39 -5.11
C THR A 162 -8.41 -15.90 -5.71
N LEU A 163 -9.39 -16.23 -4.87
CA LEU A 163 -10.74 -16.57 -5.33
C LEU A 163 -11.39 -15.39 -6.06
N PHE A 164 -11.24 -14.18 -5.54
CA PHE A 164 -11.75 -12.98 -6.19
C PHE A 164 -11.10 -12.73 -7.56
N TRP A 165 -9.80 -13.00 -7.74
CA TRP A 165 -9.17 -12.83 -9.06
C TRP A 165 -9.75 -13.73 -10.14
N ILE A 166 -10.10 -14.97 -9.80
CA ILE A 166 -10.54 -15.98 -10.77
C ILE A 166 -12.05 -16.08 -10.90
N SER A 167 -12.80 -15.57 -9.93
CA SER A 167 -14.26 -15.60 -9.92
C SER A 167 -14.84 -14.44 -9.09
N PRO A 168 -14.65 -13.18 -9.56
CA PRO A 168 -15.00 -11.98 -8.79
C PRO A 168 -16.50 -11.77 -8.62
N SER A 169 -17.31 -12.45 -9.43
CA SER A 169 -18.78 -12.42 -9.29
C SER A 169 -19.27 -13.28 -8.12
N ASN A 170 -18.50 -14.28 -7.67
CA ASN A 170 -18.89 -15.25 -6.66
C ASN A 170 -18.20 -15.05 -5.30
N TYR A 171 -17.05 -14.39 -5.29
CA TYR A 171 -16.21 -14.26 -4.09
C TYR A 171 -15.80 -12.81 -3.87
N ILE A 172 -15.37 -12.50 -2.64
CA ILE A 172 -14.81 -11.21 -2.29
C ILE A 172 -13.42 -11.40 -1.66
N SER A 173 -12.51 -10.48 -1.93
CA SER A 173 -11.23 -10.43 -1.22
C SER A 173 -11.43 -9.90 0.20
N LEU A 174 -10.81 -10.52 1.19
CA LEU A 174 -10.70 -10.01 2.56
C LEU A 174 -9.35 -9.29 2.79
N ASP A 175 -8.87 -8.54 1.80
CA ASP A 175 -7.74 -7.64 1.97
C ASP A 175 -8.07 -6.50 2.95
N SER A 176 -7.06 -5.71 3.31
CA SER A 176 -7.23 -4.67 4.32
C SER A 176 -8.28 -3.60 3.96
N ARG A 177 -8.44 -3.28 2.67
CA ARG A 177 -9.41 -2.26 2.21
C ARG A 177 -10.83 -2.78 2.30
N ASN A 178 -11.06 -3.99 1.79
CA ASN A 178 -12.38 -4.62 1.86
C ASN A 178 -12.81 -4.86 3.31
N ARG A 179 -11.89 -5.32 4.19
CA ARG A 179 -12.19 -5.49 5.61
C ARG A 179 -12.50 -4.16 6.31
N ALA A 180 -11.72 -3.11 6.07
CA ALA A 180 -12.04 -1.79 6.60
C ALA A 180 -13.41 -1.30 6.13
N TYR A 181 -13.77 -1.55 4.87
CA TYR A 181 -15.09 -1.16 4.35
C TYR A 181 -16.24 -2.02 4.93
N LEU A 182 -16.02 -3.32 5.17
CA LEU A 182 -16.99 -4.17 5.89
C LEU A 182 -17.31 -3.59 7.27
N SER A 183 -16.29 -3.14 8.01
CA SER A 183 -16.47 -2.50 9.31
C SER A 183 -17.37 -1.25 9.25
N THR A 184 -17.25 -0.46 8.18
CA THR A 184 -18.08 0.76 8.02
C THR A 184 -19.58 0.47 7.86
N ILE A 185 -19.92 -0.73 7.42
CA ILE A 185 -21.32 -1.17 7.23
C ILE A 185 -21.77 -2.13 8.34
N GLY A 186 -20.99 -2.24 9.43
CA GLY A 186 -21.34 -3.05 10.60
C GLY A 186 -21.12 -4.55 10.46
N LEU A 187 -20.38 -5.01 9.44
CA LEU A 187 -19.96 -6.40 9.29
C LEU A 187 -18.56 -6.61 9.92
N PRO A 188 -18.25 -7.85 10.39
CA PRO A 188 -16.95 -8.14 10.97
C PRO A 188 -15.79 -7.88 9.99
N ASP A 189 -14.69 -7.34 10.48
CA ASP A 189 -13.47 -7.07 9.74
C ASP A 189 -12.30 -8.01 10.09
N ASP A 190 -12.46 -8.81 11.14
CA ASP A 190 -11.53 -9.88 11.51
C ASP A 190 -12.25 -11.16 11.93
N TYR A 191 -11.62 -12.28 11.65
CA TYR A 191 -12.15 -13.62 11.86
C TYR A 191 -11.10 -14.46 12.59
N PRO A 192 -11.09 -14.50 13.92
CA PRO A 192 -10.15 -15.30 14.71
C PRO A 192 -10.17 -16.79 14.30
N THR A 193 -11.35 -17.33 14.12
CA THR A 193 -11.58 -18.63 13.47
C THR A 193 -12.03 -18.39 12.04
N PHE A 194 -11.46 -19.10 11.07
CA PHE A 194 -11.80 -18.92 9.67
C PHE A 194 -11.83 -20.24 8.93
N ASN A 195 -12.95 -20.51 8.27
CA ASN A 195 -13.18 -21.63 7.38
C ASN A 195 -14.19 -21.24 6.29
N TYR A 196 -14.49 -22.15 5.39
CA TYR A 196 -15.42 -21.84 4.29
C TYR A 196 -16.82 -21.50 4.75
N SER A 197 -17.35 -22.15 5.76
CA SER A 197 -18.70 -21.87 6.29
C SER A 197 -18.82 -20.43 6.78
N ILE A 198 -17.82 -19.94 7.55
CA ILE A 198 -17.76 -18.54 8.01
C ILE A 198 -17.62 -17.59 6.83
N TYR A 199 -16.79 -17.93 5.85
CA TYR A 199 -16.61 -17.09 4.66
C TYR A 199 -17.88 -17.02 3.83
N LYS A 200 -18.57 -18.16 3.64
CA LYS A 200 -19.84 -18.20 2.93
C LYS A 200 -20.94 -17.39 3.63
N GLU A 201 -21.03 -17.50 4.95
CA GLU A 201 -21.96 -16.68 5.73
C GLU A 201 -21.73 -15.18 5.53
N LEU A 202 -20.47 -14.76 5.45
CA LEU A 202 -20.14 -13.38 5.14
C LEU A 202 -20.59 -13.01 3.71
N LEU A 203 -20.27 -13.83 2.70
CA LEU A 203 -20.70 -13.60 1.31
C LEU A 203 -22.21 -13.40 1.21
N ASP A 204 -22.97 -14.25 1.89
CA ASP A 204 -24.45 -14.20 1.91
C ASP A 204 -24.96 -12.91 2.59
N LYS A 205 -24.20 -12.27 3.48
CA LYS A 205 -24.60 -11.06 4.23
C LYS A 205 -24.22 -9.74 3.53
N ILE A 206 -23.17 -9.70 2.71
CA ILE A 206 -22.65 -8.44 2.17
C ILE A 206 -23.71 -7.68 1.37
N LEU A 207 -24.26 -8.29 0.31
CA LEU A 207 -25.21 -7.59 -0.57
C LEU A 207 -26.50 -7.17 0.14
N PRO A 208 -27.14 -8.01 0.98
CA PRO A 208 -28.27 -7.54 1.79
C PRO A 208 -27.93 -6.37 2.71
N THR A 209 -26.73 -6.38 3.32
CA THR A 209 -26.32 -5.31 4.24
C THR A 209 -26.10 -3.99 3.48
N VAL A 210 -25.39 -3.99 2.36
CA VAL A 210 -25.18 -2.76 1.58
C VAL A 210 -26.49 -2.19 1.04
N GLN A 211 -27.45 -3.05 0.67
CA GLN A 211 -28.78 -2.63 0.26
C GLN A 211 -29.57 -2.00 1.42
N ALA A 212 -29.48 -2.57 2.63
CA ALA A 212 -30.10 -1.98 3.82
C ALA A 212 -29.51 -0.61 4.18
N HIS A 213 -28.26 -0.34 3.82
CA HIS A 213 -27.61 0.96 3.95
C HIS A 213 -27.86 1.90 2.75
N ASN A 214 -28.69 1.52 1.78
CA ASN A 214 -28.96 2.27 0.54
C ASN A 214 -27.70 2.63 -0.26
N LEU A 215 -26.67 1.80 -0.21
CA LEU A 215 -25.45 2.01 -0.99
C LEU A 215 -25.63 1.53 -2.43
N PRO A 216 -25.09 2.21 -3.44
CA PRO A 216 -25.20 1.85 -4.85
C PRO A 216 -24.24 0.70 -5.22
N ILE A 217 -24.31 -0.41 -4.49
CA ILE A 217 -23.46 -1.60 -4.61
C ILE A 217 -24.36 -2.78 -4.93
N ASN A 218 -24.19 -3.39 -6.12
CA ASN A 218 -25.04 -4.47 -6.60
C ASN A 218 -24.29 -5.80 -6.80
N SER A 219 -22.97 -5.78 -6.65
CA SER A 219 -22.11 -6.95 -6.87
C SER A 219 -20.89 -6.91 -5.94
N PHE A 220 -20.17 -8.03 -5.82
CA PHE A 220 -18.90 -8.08 -5.10
C PHE A 220 -17.82 -7.24 -5.81
N LEU A 221 -17.89 -7.11 -7.12
CA LEU A 221 -17.06 -6.19 -7.89
C LEU A 221 -17.30 -4.73 -7.49
N ASP A 222 -18.58 -4.32 -7.42
CA ASP A 222 -18.92 -2.97 -6.95
C ASP A 222 -18.47 -2.74 -5.52
N PHE A 223 -18.61 -3.74 -4.64
CA PHE A 223 -18.16 -3.66 -3.26
C PHE A 223 -16.65 -3.45 -3.17
N SER A 224 -15.86 -4.29 -3.85
CA SER A 224 -14.40 -4.17 -3.85
C SER A 224 -13.94 -2.85 -4.46
N HIS A 225 -14.62 -2.37 -5.49
CA HIS A 225 -14.34 -1.06 -6.07
C HIS A 225 -14.70 0.08 -5.11
N ALA A 226 -15.84 0.01 -4.42
CA ALA A 226 -16.23 1.00 -3.42
C ALA A 226 -15.23 1.06 -2.26
N ALA A 227 -14.78 -0.09 -1.76
CA ALA A 227 -13.75 -0.20 -0.75
C ALA A 227 -12.40 0.40 -1.22
N TRP A 228 -12.02 0.13 -2.46
CA TRP A 228 -10.83 0.71 -3.08
C TRP A 228 -10.96 2.23 -3.24
N SER A 229 -12.09 2.73 -3.73
CA SER A 229 -12.36 4.16 -3.89
C SER A 229 -12.36 4.87 -2.54
N ALA A 230 -13.04 4.32 -1.54
CA ALA A 230 -13.05 4.86 -0.18
C ALA A 230 -11.63 4.99 0.39
N ALA A 231 -10.82 3.94 0.24
CA ALA A 231 -9.43 3.95 0.69
C ALA A 231 -8.53 4.92 -0.11
N THR A 232 -8.86 5.14 -1.41
CA THR A 232 -8.07 6.03 -2.29
C THR A 232 -8.46 7.49 -2.11
N GLU A 233 -9.74 7.74 -1.80
CA GLU A 233 -10.30 9.06 -1.56
C GLU A 233 -10.20 9.51 -0.10
N SER A 234 -10.03 8.58 0.83
CA SER A 234 -9.82 8.91 2.23
C SER A 234 -8.50 9.66 2.41
N PRO A 235 -8.47 10.67 3.28
CA PRO A 235 -7.24 11.35 3.61
C PRO A 235 -6.18 10.36 4.11
N ARG A 236 -4.98 10.41 3.57
CA ARG A 236 -3.86 9.62 4.08
C ARG A 236 -3.39 10.18 5.40
N VAL A 237 -2.82 9.32 6.23
CA VAL A 237 -2.20 9.73 7.48
C VAL A 237 -0.69 9.77 7.29
N TRP A 238 -0.12 10.95 7.49
CA TRP A 238 1.32 11.21 7.40
C TRP A 238 1.89 11.48 8.78
N MET A 239 2.99 10.83 9.11
CA MET A 239 3.71 11.02 10.35
C MET A 239 4.82 12.04 10.15
N TRP A 240 4.84 13.09 10.98
CA TRP A 240 5.86 14.15 10.98
C TRP A 240 6.63 14.13 12.30
N SER A 241 7.93 13.89 12.26
CA SER A 241 8.77 13.92 13.45
C SER A 241 8.90 15.36 13.95
N GLY A 242 8.48 15.58 15.21
CA GLY A 242 8.45 16.89 15.83
C GLY A 242 8.04 16.82 17.30
N ASN A 243 7.67 17.95 17.84
CA ASN A 243 7.18 18.11 19.21
C ASN A 243 6.09 19.18 19.29
N LYS A 244 5.70 19.61 20.48
CA LYS A 244 4.66 20.65 20.67
C LYS A 244 5.01 22.00 19.99
N ASP A 245 6.28 22.28 19.75
CA ASP A 245 6.68 23.53 19.07
C ASP A 245 6.33 23.53 17.59
N THR A 246 6.18 22.35 16.95
CA THR A 246 5.74 22.21 15.56
C THR A 246 4.41 22.92 15.32
N PHE A 247 3.51 22.95 16.30
CA PHE A 247 2.19 23.59 16.20
C PHE A 247 2.19 25.12 16.28
N LYS A 248 3.36 25.72 16.54
CA LYS A 248 3.51 27.18 16.53
C LYS A 248 3.57 27.76 15.11
N SER A 249 3.78 26.92 14.10
CA SER A 249 3.78 27.28 12.68
C SER A 249 2.69 26.54 11.94
N ASN A 250 2.00 27.24 11.04
CA ASN A 250 1.06 26.61 10.10
C ASN A 250 1.76 26.10 8.83
N ILE A 251 3.09 26.02 8.83
CA ILE A 251 3.89 25.58 7.69
C ILE A 251 4.77 24.43 8.12
N LEU A 252 4.72 23.34 7.38
CA LEU A 252 5.71 22.28 7.40
C LEU A 252 6.61 22.42 6.19
N ALA A 253 7.90 22.32 6.40
CA ALA A 253 8.89 22.56 5.37
C ALA A 253 10.00 21.51 5.36
N VAL A 254 10.47 21.17 4.17
CA VAL A 254 11.60 20.26 3.95
C VAL A 254 12.64 20.93 3.02
N GLY A 255 13.86 20.42 3.06
CA GLY A 255 14.97 20.95 2.31
C GLY A 255 16.01 21.58 3.23
N SER A 256 17.13 22.03 2.67
CA SER A 256 18.19 22.71 3.41
C SER A 256 18.78 23.81 2.55
N SER A 257 18.89 25.01 3.10
CA SER A 257 19.59 26.12 2.48
C SER A 257 21.12 26.00 2.51
N ALA A 258 21.65 25.09 3.30
CA ALA A 258 23.08 25.06 3.67
C ALA A 258 24.03 24.74 2.51
N LYS A 259 23.56 24.18 1.39
CA LYS A 259 24.43 23.78 0.25
C LYS A 259 23.78 23.93 -1.13
N GLY A 260 23.12 25.06 -1.36
CA GLY A 260 22.46 25.32 -2.64
C GLY A 260 20.99 24.91 -2.61
N GLN A 261 20.17 25.83 -3.08
CA GLN A 261 18.72 25.67 -3.10
C GLN A 261 18.36 24.72 -4.24
N LEU A 262 18.13 23.46 -3.89
CA LEU A 262 17.66 22.48 -4.85
C LEU A 262 16.13 22.50 -4.84
N ASP A 263 15.52 22.89 -5.95
CA ASP A 263 14.08 22.72 -6.14
C ASP A 263 13.76 21.25 -6.37
N PHE A 264 13.37 20.57 -5.30
CA PHE A 264 13.02 19.16 -5.35
C PHE A 264 11.74 18.89 -6.15
N SER A 265 10.93 19.92 -6.45
CA SER A 265 9.66 19.77 -7.16
C SER A 265 9.84 19.46 -8.64
N ILE A 266 10.98 19.80 -9.23
CA ILE A 266 11.28 19.61 -10.67
C ILE A 266 11.58 18.16 -11.06
N PHE A 267 11.96 17.31 -10.09
CA PHE A 267 12.34 15.94 -10.39
C PHE A 267 11.14 15.06 -10.77
N LYS A 268 11.34 14.18 -11.76
CA LYS A 268 10.31 13.29 -12.28
C LYS A 268 10.33 11.90 -11.66
N SER A 269 11.45 11.53 -11.02
CA SER A 269 11.58 10.24 -10.33
C SER A 269 12.26 10.40 -8.97
N LYS A 270 12.03 9.43 -8.08
CA LYS A 270 12.70 9.35 -6.78
C LYS A 270 14.22 9.18 -6.93
N GLU A 271 14.60 8.44 -7.95
CA GLU A 271 15.99 8.09 -8.26
C GLU A 271 16.76 9.34 -8.68
N ASP A 272 16.16 10.21 -9.53
CA ASP A 272 16.76 11.46 -9.96
C ASP A 272 16.90 12.42 -8.78
N LEU A 273 15.86 12.56 -7.96
CA LEU A 273 15.91 13.32 -6.72
C LEU A 273 17.01 12.82 -5.80
N GLY A 274 17.08 11.50 -5.60
CA GLY A 274 18.09 10.87 -4.74
C GLY A 274 19.52 11.08 -5.26
N ARG A 275 19.71 11.09 -6.57
CA ARG A 275 21.02 11.39 -7.20
C ARG A 275 21.42 12.84 -6.96
N ALA A 276 20.55 13.78 -7.32
CA ALA A 276 20.80 15.21 -7.14
C ALA A 276 21.02 15.57 -5.66
N TYR A 277 20.25 14.99 -4.75
CA TYR A 277 20.43 15.20 -3.32
C TYR A 277 21.83 14.75 -2.84
N ARG A 278 22.29 13.58 -3.28
CA ARG A 278 23.64 13.09 -2.93
C ARG A 278 24.75 13.99 -3.47
N GLU A 279 24.60 14.49 -4.70
CA GLU A 279 25.57 15.40 -5.33
C GLU A 279 25.67 16.73 -4.57
N VAL A 280 24.54 17.31 -4.16
CA VAL A 280 24.48 18.60 -3.49
C VAL A 280 24.85 18.50 -2.02
N VAL A 281 24.30 17.52 -1.31
CA VAL A 281 24.43 17.40 0.15
C VAL A 281 25.60 16.50 0.56
N GLY A 282 26.11 15.64 -0.34
CA GLY A 282 27.19 14.70 -0.07
C GLY A 282 26.81 13.57 0.89
N ASN A 283 25.52 13.37 1.13
CA ASN A 283 25.00 12.32 2.02
C ASN A 283 24.54 11.11 1.19
N THR A 284 24.97 9.91 1.58
CA THR A 284 24.64 8.66 0.90
C THR A 284 23.36 8.00 1.42
N ASP A 285 22.70 8.54 2.45
CA ASP A 285 21.42 8.00 2.94
C ASP A 285 20.29 8.28 1.95
N VAL A 286 19.84 7.22 1.27
CA VAL A 286 18.75 7.30 0.28
C VAL A 286 17.36 7.49 0.90
N LYS A 287 17.19 7.34 2.19
CA LYS A 287 15.88 7.43 2.86
C LYS A 287 15.39 8.88 2.96
N ILE A 288 16.29 9.82 3.20
CA ILE A 288 15.95 11.25 3.34
C ILE A 288 15.34 11.80 2.05
N PRO A 289 15.96 11.67 0.86
CA PRO A 289 15.34 12.14 -0.38
C PRO A 289 14.03 11.44 -0.70
N TYR A 290 13.83 10.19 -0.26
CA TYR A 290 12.54 9.51 -0.45
C TYR A 290 11.42 10.10 0.41
N ALA A 291 11.71 10.52 1.64
CA ALA A 291 10.75 11.28 2.45
C ALA A 291 10.41 12.64 1.82
N TYR A 292 11.39 13.33 1.25
CA TYR A 292 11.17 14.58 0.51
C TYR A 292 10.27 14.34 -0.72
N TRP A 293 10.54 13.27 -1.48
CA TRP A 293 9.69 12.87 -2.60
C TRP A 293 8.23 12.66 -2.16
N ASP A 294 8.03 11.92 -1.08
CA ASP A 294 6.70 11.64 -0.57
C ASP A 294 5.99 12.93 -0.14
N PHE A 295 6.68 13.82 0.57
CA PHE A 295 6.15 15.13 0.95
C PHE A 295 5.77 16.00 -0.26
N ILE A 296 6.56 15.98 -1.32
CA ILE A 296 6.35 16.82 -2.51
C ILE A 296 5.28 16.23 -3.43
N LYS A 297 5.35 14.94 -3.73
CA LYS A 297 4.60 14.32 -4.83
C LYS A 297 3.39 13.51 -4.39
N LYS A 298 3.36 13.05 -3.14
CA LYS A 298 2.31 12.12 -2.70
C LYS A 298 1.29 12.73 -1.74
N VAL A 299 1.70 13.72 -0.95
CA VAL A 299 0.76 14.43 -0.05
C VAL A 299 -0.25 15.19 -0.87
N LYS A 300 -1.52 15.07 -0.51
CA LYS A 300 -2.65 15.79 -1.11
C LYS A 300 -3.23 16.79 -0.11
N VAL A 301 -3.88 17.83 -0.64
CA VAL A 301 -4.72 18.71 0.19
C VAL A 301 -5.81 17.88 0.84
N GLY A 302 -6.02 18.07 2.14
CA GLY A 302 -6.94 17.28 2.96
C GLY A 302 -6.32 16.07 3.65
N ASP A 303 -5.12 15.62 3.24
CA ASP A 303 -4.39 14.57 3.97
C ASP A 303 -4.11 14.99 5.42
N ILE A 304 -4.12 14.01 6.31
CA ILE A 304 -3.87 14.19 7.73
C ILE A 304 -2.38 14.16 7.99
N VAL A 305 -1.88 15.05 8.84
CA VAL A 305 -0.53 14.98 9.39
C VAL A 305 -0.57 14.87 10.91
N VAL A 306 0.18 13.91 11.44
CA VAL A 306 0.32 13.66 12.88
C VAL A 306 1.74 13.97 13.31
N VAL A 307 1.88 14.81 14.32
CA VAL A 307 3.20 15.13 14.88
C VAL A 307 3.56 14.12 15.95
N PHE A 308 4.74 13.51 15.79
CA PHE A 308 5.22 12.49 16.72
C PHE A 308 6.70 12.66 17.07
N SER A 309 7.11 12.07 18.19
CA SER A 309 8.53 11.80 18.47
C SER A 309 8.74 10.33 18.81
N ASN A 310 9.93 9.82 18.47
CA ASN A 310 10.34 8.49 18.87
C ASN A 310 10.74 8.47 20.34
N HIS A 311 10.25 7.48 21.06
CA HIS A 311 10.70 7.16 22.42
C HIS A 311 11.22 5.73 22.47
N LYS A 312 12.27 5.51 23.26
CA LYS A 312 12.82 4.18 23.50
C LYS A 312 12.81 3.91 25.00
N ASP A 313 12.08 2.90 25.41
CA ASP A 313 12.08 2.39 26.78
C ASP A 313 12.64 0.96 26.85
N SER A 314 12.51 0.32 28.01
CA SER A 314 12.92 -1.08 28.24
C SER A 314 12.16 -2.09 27.39
N ASN A 315 11.00 -1.73 26.85
CA ASN A 315 10.08 -2.60 26.09
C ASN A 315 10.22 -2.42 24.57
N GLY A 316 10.99 -1.43 24.11
CA GLY A 316 11.19 -1.18 22.69
C GLY A 316 11.05 0.28 22.27
N PHE A 317 10.58 0.50 21.03
CA PHE A 317 10.29 1.83 20.50
C PHE A 317 8.80 2.10 20.55
N ALA A 318 8.42 3.30 20.99
CA ALA A 318 7.08 3.84 20.94
C ALA A 318 7.07 5.21 20.25
N HIS A 319 5.92 5.62 19.75
CA HIS A 319 5.68 7.00 19.29
C HIS A 319 4.92 7.77 20.37
N TYR A 320 5.37 8.97 20.64
CA TYR A 320 4.59 9.97 21.36
C TYR A 320 3.87 10.86 20.37
N LEU A 321 2.54 10.73 20.28
CA LEU A 321 1.70 11.51 19.39
C LEU A 321 1.29 12.81 20.09
N TYR A 322 1.67 13.95 19.53
CA TYR A 322 1.41 15.26 20.13
C TYR A 322 0.11 15.91 19.68
N GLY A 323 -0.35 15.59 18.49
CA GLY A 323 -1.54 16.14 17.87
C GLY A 323 -1.52 15.96 16.36
N TRP A 324 -2.49 16.56 15.67
CA TRP A 324 -2.67 16.40 14.25
C TRP A 324 -3.19 17.66 13.57
N GLY A 325 -3.12 17.68 12.26
CA GLY A 325 -3.70 18.71 11.38
C GLY A 325 -4.01 18.15 10.00
N ARG A 326 -4.46 19.04 9.11
CA ARG A 326 -4.68 18.71 7.69
C ARG A 326 -3.84 19.60 6.81
N PHE A 327 -3.22 19.02 5.79
CA PHE A 327 -2.59 19.80 4.74
C PHE A 327 -3.67 20.58 3.96
N ASN A 328 -3.53 21.89 3.90
CA ASN A 328 -4.49 22.77 3.23
C ASN A 328 -3.91 23.46 1.98
N SER A 329 -2.66 23.15 1.62
CA SER A 329 -2.04 23.64 0.39
C SER A 329 -1.34 22.55 -0.39
N GLU A 330 -1.19 22.77 -1.69
CA GLU A 330 -0.21 22.07 -2.50
C GLU A 330 1.22 22.44 -2.08
N CYS A 331 2.20 21.66 -2.56
CA CYS A 331 3.60 21.94 -2.30
C CYS A 331 4.04 23.21 -3.03
N SER A 332 4.72 24.11 -2.33
CA SER A 332 5.31 25.32 -2.88
C SER A 332 6.82 25.33 -2.69
N PHE A 333 7.54 26.00 -3.59
CA PHE A 333 8.98 26.23 -3.48
C PHE A 333 9.23 27.72 -3.26
N ILE A 334 9.88 28.06 -2.14
CA ILE A 334 10.22 29.43 -1.76
C ILE A 334 11.74 29.52 -1.65
N SER A 335 12.38 30.04 -2.70
CA SER A 335 13.85 30.04 -2.87
C SER A 335 14.62 30.74 -1.75
N GLU A 336 14.03 31.74 -1.10
CA GLU A 336 14.67 32.53 -0.05
C GLU A 336 14.47 31.94 1.36
N ALA A 337 13.63 30.89 1.48
CA ALA A 337 13.39 30.27 2.76
C ALA A 337 14.52 29.29 3.13
N GLU A 338 14.81 29.18 4.44
CA GLU A 338 15.77 28.20 4.97
C GLU A 338 15.42 26.77 4.54
N ASN A 339 14.14 26.45 4.56
CA ASN A 339 13.56 25.20 4.06
C ASN A 339 12.63 25.53 2.90
N PRO A 340 13.09 25.43 1.67
CA PRO A 340 12.39 26.05 0.53
C PRO A 340 11.13 25.32 0.09
N VAL A 341 10.99 24.03 0.41
CA VAL A 341 9.85 23.23 -0.03
C VAL A 341 8.83 23.16 1.11
N GLN A 342 7.67 23.79 0.91
CA GLN A 342 6.71 24.08 1.99
C GLN A 342 5.29 23.64 1.65
N ARG A 343 4.53 23.28 2.71
CA ARG A 343 3.08 23.09 2.69
C ARG A 343 2.46 23.72 3.92
N SER A 344 1.28 24.30 3.76
CA SER A 344 0.50 24.80 4.89
C SER A 344 -0.32 23.69 5.52
N VAL A 345 -0.58 23.83 6.83
CA VAL A 345 -1.34 22.88 7.65
C VAL A 345 -2.33 23.64 8.54
N ASP A 346 -3.55 23.15 8.57
CA ASP A 346 -4.55 23.55 9.57
C ASP A 346 -4.47 22.59 10.74
N TRP A 347 -3.94 23.07 11.88
CA TRP A 347 -3.80 22.28 13.07
C TRP A 347 -5.12 22.14 13.83
N ASN A 348 -5.40 20.94 14.32
CA ASN A 348 -6.53 20.69 15.22
C ASN A 348 -6.14 21.15 16.63
N LEU A 349 -6.63 22.31 17.03
CA LEU A 349 -6.36 22.94 18.33
C LEU A 349 -7.64 23.02 19.19
N PRO A 350 -7.55 22.93 20.52
CA PRO A 350 -6.34 22.81 21.34
C PRO A 350 -5.70 21.42 21.22
N LEU A 351 -4.39 21.34 21.48
CA LEU A 351 -3.69 20.05 21.54
C LEU A 351 -4.23 19.19 22.71
N PRO A 352 -4.13 17.84 22.60
CA PRO A 352 -4.43 16.96 23.72
C PRO A 352 -3.65 17.34 24.99
N ASP A 353 -4.30 17.27 26.15
CA ASP A 353 -3.68 17.60 27.44
C ASP A 353 -2.50 16.67 27.76
N SER A 354 -2.59 15.41 27.34
CA SER A 354 -1.54 14.41 27.49
C SER A 354 -1.07 13.89 26.12
N VAL A 355 0.20 13.54 26.06
CA VAL A 355 0.77 12.84 24.93
C VAL A 355 0.18 11.43 24.86
N VAL A 356 -0.26 11.01 23.68
CA VAL A 356 -0.76 9.67 23.44
C VAL A 356 0.40 8.78 23.00
N GLU A 357 0.58 7.65 23.68
CA GLU A 357 1.63 6.69 23.37
C GLU A 357 1.09 5.58 22.45
N GLU A 358 1.83 5.30 21.37
CA GLU A 358 1.61 4.16 20.50
C GLU A 358 2.78 3.18 20.61
N THR A 359 2.50 1.93 21.01
CA THR A 359 3.51 1.00 21.52
C THR A 359 4.11 0.02 20.49
N LYS A 360 3.83 0.15 19.21
CA LYS A 360 4.19 -0.90 18.21
C LYS A 360 5.03 -0.45 17.03
N THR A 361 5.81 0.61 17.14
CA THR A 361 6.47 1.14 15.96
C THR A 361 7.92 0.71 15.81
N ARG A 362 8.31 0.48 14.57
CA ARG A 362 9.69 0.40 14.13
C ARG A 362 10.26 1.81 14.07
N ASN A 363 11.56 1.95 14.25
CA ASN A 363 12.28 3.20 14.05
C ASN A 363 11.95 3.80 12.67
N GLN A 364 11.14 4.87 12.65
CA GLN A 364 10.56 5.45 11.46
C GLN A 364 11.32 6.69 11.02
N MET A 365 11.17 7.03 9.74
CA MET A 365 11.73 8.25 9.16
C MET A 365 11.00 9.50 9.71
N PHE A 366 11.64 10.66 9.59
CA PHE A 366 11.06 11.92 10.06
C PHE A 366 9.73 12.28 9.36
N PHE A 367 9.49 11.72 8.17
CA PHE A 367 8.24 11.85 7.43
C PHE A 367 7.95 10.56 6.66
N HIS A 368 6.75 10.02 6.85
CA HIS A 368 6.30 8.80 6.18
C HIS A 368 4.77 8.67 6.23
N CYS A 369 4.21 7.91 5.29
CA CYS A 369 2.80 7.52 5.31
C CYS A 369 2.60 6.29 6.18
N VAL A 370 1.50 6.26 6.93
CA VAL A 370 0.99 5.05 7.59
C VAL A 370 -0.32 4.63 6.93
N GLU A 371 -0.54 3.33 6.85
CA GLU A 371 -1.68 2.75 6.14
C GLU A 371 -2.31 1.61 6.95
N GLY A 372 -3.56 1.28 6.64
CA GLY A 372 -4.29 0.15 7.23
C GLY A 372 -4.43 0.29 8.74
N ILE A 373 -4.25 -0.82 9.47
CA ILE A 373 -4.48 -0.90 10.92
C ILE A 373 -3.69 0.14 11.72
N GLU A 374 -2.47 0.50 11.29
CA GLU A 374 -1.66 1.52 11.95
C GLU A 374 -2.32 2.90 11.82
N ALA A 375 -2.76 3.27 10.63
CA ALA A 375 -3.49 4.52 10.40
C ALA A 375 -4.80 4.58 11.20
N ASP A 376 -5.57 3.49 11.18
CA ASP A 376 -6.84 3.38 11.92
C ASP A 376 -6.65 3.53 13.43
N ASN A 377 -5.59 2.93 13.97
CA ASN A 377 -5.24 3.07 15.39
C ASN A 377 -4.90 4.51 15.74
N ILE A 378 -4.10 5.20 14.92
CA ILE A 378 -3.73 6.61 15.13
C ILE A 378 -4.97 7.50 15.04
N ILE A 379 -5.82 7.29 14.04
CA ILE A 379 -7.09 8.01 13.88
C ILE A 379 -7.95 7.86 15.13
N ARG A 380 -8.11 6.63 15.64
CA ARG A 380 -8.88 6.34 16.84
C ARG A 380 -8.26 6.97 18.09
N LEU A 381 -6.95 6.82 18.28
CA LEU A 381 -6.23 7.35 19.47
C LEU A 381 -6.31 8.87 19.57
N LEU A 382 -6.20 9.56 18.43
CA LEU A 382 -6.28 11.02 18.37
C LEU A 382 -7.69 11.53 18.11
N LYS A 383 -8.70 10.67 18.04
CA LYS A 383 -10.11 11.01 17.75
C LYS A 383 -10.25 11.89 16.51
N ILE A 384 -9.52 11.53 15.43
CA ILE A 384 -9.51 12.29 14.19
C ILE A 384 -10.85 12.10 13.48
N SER A 385 -11.56 13.19 13.20
CA SER A 385 -12.75 13.15 12.33
C SER A 385 -12.32 13.00 10.87
N CYS A 386 -12.82 11.95 10.22
CA CYS A 386 -12.59 11.72 8.79
C CYS A 386 -13.71 12.30 7.91
N ASP A 387 -14.67 13.04 8.48
CA ASP A 387 -15.78 13.62 7.75
C ASP A 387 -15.29 14.61 6.69
N LYS A 388 -15.79 14.45 5.46
CA LYS A 388 -15.40 15.21 4.26
C LYS A 388 -15.95 16.64 4.22
N ASP A 389 -16.75 17.07 5.21
CA ASP A 389 -17.54 18.30 5.17
C ASP A 389 -16.83 19.56 5.69
N ILE A 390 -15.50 19.65 5.56
CA ILE A 390 -14.82 20.94 5.74
C ILE A 390 -14.53 21.52 4.35
N ILE A 391 -15.51 22.29 3.84
CA ILE A 391 -15.31 23.19 2.70
C ILE A 391 -14.16 24.15 3.05
N PRO A 392 -13.14 24.32 2.21
CA PRO A 392 -12.10 25.28 2.47
C PRO A 392 -12.71 26.69 2.57
N VAL A 393 -12.64 27.30 3.72
CA VAL A 393 -12.89 28.75 3.86
C VAL A 393 -11.82 29.43 3.03
N ALA A 394 -12.24 30.20 2.04
CA ALA A 394 -11.38 31.00 1.19
C ALA A 394 -10.40 31.82 2.05
N ALA A 395 -9.11 31.75 1.69
CA ALA A 395 -8.06 32.48 2.37
C ALA A 395 -8.42 33.97 2.51
N PRO A 396 -8.26 34.60 3.68
CA PRO A 396 -8.37 36.03 3.80
C PRO A 396 -7.20 36.70 3.07
N ASN A 397 -7.53 37.70 2.26
CA ASN A 397 -6.59 38.54 1.52
C ASN A 397 -5.45 39.00 2.44
N SER A 398 -4.23 38.79 2.00
CA SER A 398 -2.99 39.21 2.63
C SER A 398 -2.94 40.72 2.76
N SER A 399 -2.95 41.25 3.96
CA SER A 399 -2.35 42.51 4.34
C SER A 399 -1.08 42.23 5.15
N SER A 400 0.01 42.74 4.63
CA SER A 400 1.37 42.63 5.12
C SER A 400 1.55 43.07 6.57
N GLU A 401 1.98 42.16 7.43
CA GLU A 401 2.82 42.52 8.58
C GLU A 401 3.93 41.49 8.70
N SER A 402 5.18 41.95 8.58
CA SER A 402 6.38 41.13 8.71
C SER A 402 6.61 40.78 10.19
N SER A 403 6.14 39.62 10.62
CA SER A 403 6.66 38.99 11.81
C SER A 403 7.68 37.93 11.41
N SER A 404 8.91 38.04 11.92
CA SER A 404 9.96 37.05 11.69
C SER A 404 9.54 35.70 12.31
N THR A 405 8.94 34.84 11.51
CA THR A 405 8.54 33.51 11.93
C THR A 405 9.77 32.60 11.89
N LYS A 406 10.18 32.09 13.04
CA LYS A 406 11.27 31.11 13.13
C LYS A 406 10.73 29.73 12.78
N TYR A 407 11.32 29.09 11.78
CA TYR A 407 10.98 27.74 11.35
C TYR A 407 11.87 26.72 12.06
N TRP A 408 11.29 25.62 12.51
CA TRP A 408 12.04 24.54 13.14
C TRP A 408 11.96 23.30 12.28
N MET A 409 13.09 22.83 11.79
CA MET A 409 13.23 21.52 11.16
C MET A 409 13.96 20.60 12.14
N TYR A 410 13.35 19.49 12.47
CA TYR A 410 14.01 18.43 13.20
C TYR A 410 14.48 17.36 12.24
N ALA A 411 15.78 17.21 12.07
CA ALA A 411 16.39 16.12 11.31
C ALA A 411 16.75 15.01 12.31
N PRO A 412 16.18 13.80 12.21
CA PRO A 412 16.49 12.70 13.15
C PRO A 412 17.91 12.13 12.98
N GLY A 413 18.80 12.84 12.30
CA GLY A 413 20.19 12.46 12.08
C GLY A 413 21.16 12.85 13.19
N GLU A 414 20.84 13.81 14.08
CA GLU A 414 21.80 14.34 15.05
C GLU A 414 22.22 13.31 16.10
N GLU A 415 21.32 12.49 16.62
CA GLU A 415 21.71 11.41 17.54
C GLU A 415 22.64 10.35 16.94
N ARG A 416 22.58 10.15 15.60
CA ARG A 416 23.54 9.29 14.91
C ARG A 416 24.86 9.97 14.62
N MET A 417 24.89 11.30 14.45
CA MET A 417 26.13 12.07 14.29
C MET A 417 26.96 12.09 15.58
N HIS A 418 26.33 12.11 16.77
CA HIS A 418 27.06 12.02 18.04
C HIS A 418 27.81 10.70 18.22
N ARG A 419 27.43 9.61 17.58
CA ARG A 419 28.19 8.35 17.60
C ARG A 419 29.44 8.36 16.73
N ASN A 420 29.55 9.30 15.80
CA ASN A 420 30.68 9.40 14.87
C ASN A 420 31.61 10.60 15.15
N GLY A 421 31.60 11.16 16.36
CA GLY A 421 32.63 12.11 16.82
C GLY A 421 32.52 13.53 16.29
N LEU A 422 31.39 13.96 15.76
CA LEU A 422 31.14 15.37 15.39
C LEU A 422 30.45 16.09 16.55
N THR A 423 31.23 16.83 17.31
CA THR A 423 30.78 17.62 18.46
C THR A 423 29.89 18.80 18.04
N ALA A 424 28.83 18.98 18.79
CA ALA A 424 27.97 20.15 18.74
C ALA A 424 28.78 21.45 19.03
N LYS A 425 29.06 22.17 17.97
CA LYS A 425 29.38 23.59 18.02
C LYS A 425 28.76 24.20 16.79
N MET A 426 27.58 24.73 16.99
CA MET A 426 26.94 25.78 16.18
C MET A 426 25.45 25.80 16.50
N LEU A 427 25.10 26.45 17.54
CA LEU A 427 23.80 27.10 17.74
C LEU A 427 23.99 28.11 18.87
N GLU A 428 24.55 29.26 18.50
CA GLU A 428 24.28 30.56 19.14
C GLU A 428 23.77 31.52 18.07
#